data_d1155257dc2e8a7f91ee03b560c7d9b2
#
_entry.id   d1155257dc2e8a7f91ee03b560c7d9b2
#
_cell.length_a   1.000
_cell.length_b   1.000
_cell.length_c   1.000
_cell.angle_alpha   90.00
_cell.angle_beta   90.00
_cell.angle_gamma   90.00
#
_symmetry.space_group_name_H-M   'P 1'
#
loop_
_entity.id
_entity.type
_entity.pdbx_description
1 polymer ?
#
loop_
_entity_poly.entity_id
_entity_poly.type
_entity_poly.pdbx_seq_one_letter_code
_entity_poly.pdbx_strand_id
1 'polypeptide(L)'
;MNAYDLYQYDVFKPKPSEEGEKPPLATTTSGIDCATPLTAQTAKQIAAAGYKFAARYLVPANYTWKRLTRSEAEAITAAGMQIVSVYETSADRPKGGASAGKADGAAALKEARTIAQPPGSAIYFAVDYDAQPSDYNAIEAYLKAAAAELPGYGIGVYGSYAVIEEMHKRGACKHFWQTYAWSRGNESSNANIYQYKNGTSVAGVSLDLNRSFGGEGWWNTNEEEGEITMSKEDAEKIIKFLSAGWYAAVDQASKDEFNRLANEVRKAAGIPV
;
A
#
# COMPACT_ATOMS: atom_id res chain seq x y z
N MET A 1 -63.86 -35.67 -39.33
CA MET A 1 -62.48 -35.92 -38.90
C MET A 1 -61.80 -34.54 -38.73
N ASN A 2 -61.80 -34.03 -37.50
CA ASN A 2 -61.35 -32.71 -37.21
C ASN A 2 -59.91 -32.76 -36.69
N ALA A 3 -59.05 -31.98 -37.31
CA ALA A 3 -57.69 -31.77 -36.91
C ALA A 3 -57.64 -30.71 -35.82
N TYR A 4 -57.71 -31.15 -34.59
CA TYR A 4 -57.38 -30.37 -33.38
C TYR A 4 -56.86 -31.34 -32.36
N ASP A 5 -55.54 -31.47 -32.30
CA ASP A 5 -54.80 -31.94 -31.16
C ASP A 5 -53.31 -31.98 -31.53
N LEU A 6 -52.58 -30.95 -31.26
CA LEU A 6 -51.10 -30.98 -31.11
C LEU A 6 -50.59 -29.57 -30.78
N TYR A 7 -50.91 -29.08 -29.60
CA TYR A 7 -50.07 -28.08 -28.94
C TYR A 7 -50.11 -28.37 -27.44
N GLN A 8 -49.31 -29.37 -27.03
CA GLN A 8 -48.89 -29.47 -25.65
C GLN A 8 -47.77 -28.44 -25.47
N TYR A 9 -48.09 -27.36 -24.73
CA TYR A 9 -47.13 -26.44 -24.20
C TYR A 9 -46.25 -27.18 -23.20
N ASP A 10 -45.03 -27.50 -23.59
CA ASP A 10 -43.99 -27.91 -22.70
C ASP A 10 -43.59 -26.67 -21.86
N VAL A 11 -44.17 -26.63 -20.66
CA VAL A 11 -43.93 -25.59 -19.67
C VAL A 11 -42.44 -25.63 -19.33
N PHE A 12 -41.71 -24.61 -19.70
CA PHE A 12 -40.35 -24.35 -19.24
C PHE A 12 -40.31 -24.46 -17.72
N LYS A 13 -39.89 -25.61 -17.24
CA LYS A 13 -39.38 -25.71 -15.86
C LYS A 13 -38.06 -24.93 -15.82
N PRO A 14 -37.91 -23.89 -14.99
CA PRO A 14 -36.61 -23.31 -14.81
C PRO A 14 -35.65 -24.40 -14.34
N LYS A 15 -34.56 -24.60 -15.08
CA LYS A 15 -33.44 -25.43 -14.67
C LYS A 15 -33.02 -24.94 -13.29
N PRO A 16 -32.76 -25.82 -12.28
CA PRO A 16 -32.17 -25.40 -11.05
C PRO A 16 -30.94 -24.57 -11.40
N SER A 17 -30.84 -23.35 -10.85
CA SER A 17 -29.63 -22.56 -10.93
C SER A 17 -28.50 -23.45 -10.41
N GLU A 18 -27.53 -23.76 -11.26
CA GLU A 18 -26.25 -24.25 -10.81
C GLU A 18 -25.80 -23.24 -9.76
N GLU A 19 -25.80 -23.63 -8.50
CA GLU A 19 -25.09 -22.89 -7.47
C GLU A 19 -23.68 -22.76 -8.00
N GLY A 20 -23.35 -21.55 -8.49
CA GLY A 20 -22.04 -21.23 -8.97
C GLY A 20 -21.09 -21.55 -7.82
N GLU A 21 -20.14 -22.45 -8.06
CA GLU A 21 -19.03 -22.67 -7.15
C GLU A 21 -18.47 -21.30 -6.80
N LYS A 22 -18.61 -20.97 -5.51
CA LYS A 22 -18.00 -19.77 -4.95
C LYS A 22 -16.53 -19.82 -5.36
N PRO A 23 -15.99 -18.80 -6.06
CA PRO A 23 -14.59 -18.85 -6.48
C PRO A 23 -13.73 -19.23 -5.28
N PRO A 24 -12.69 -20.06 -5.45
CA PRO A 24 -11.86 -20.51 -4.35
C PRO A 24 -11.45 -19.27 -3.55
N LEU A 25 -11.68 -19.32 -2.23
CA LEU A 25 -11.32 -18.24 -1.30
C LEU A 25 -9.88 -17.85 -1.62
N ALA A 26 -9.67 -16.61 -2.07
CA ALA A 26 -8.33 -16.08 -2.30
C ALA A 26 -7.50 -16.39 -1.04
N THR A 27 -6.31 -16.95 -1.24
CA THR A 27 -5.40 -17.29 -0.15
C THR A 27 -5.11 -16.00 0.62
N THR A 28 -5.72 -15.88 1.79
CA THR A 28 -5.55 -14.68 2.63
C THR A 28 -4.24 -14.77 3.40
N THR A 29 -3.55 -13.66 3.53
CA THR A 29 -2.32 -13.54 4.31
C THR A 29 -2.62 -12.91 5.66
N SER A 30 -2.25 -13.60 6.75
CA SER A 30 -2.46 -13.08 8.11
C SER A 30 -1.43 -12.02 8.48
N GLY A 31 -1.86 -10.95 9.12
CA GLY A 31 -1.02 -9.88 9.62
C GLY A 31 -1.53 -9.28 10.91
N ILE A 32 -0.79 -8.30 11.39
CA ILE A 32 -1.12 -7.57 12.62
C ILE A 32 -1.02 -6.06 12.39
N ASP A 33 -1.64 -5.30 13.27
CA ASP A 33 -1.25 -3.91 13.51
C ASP A 33 -1.10 -3.66 15.00
N CYS A 34 -0.23 -2.73 15.36
CA CYS A 34 -0.02 -2.36 16.75
C CYS A 34 0.59 -0.97 16.89
N ALA A 35 0.28 -0.30 18.00
CA ALA A 35 0.91 0.96 18.36
C ALA A 35 2.31 0.75 18.97
N THR A 36 2.49 -0.31 19.75
CA THR A 36 3.77 -0.60 20.42
C THR A 36 4.87 -0.91 19.39
N PRO A 37 6.01 -0.22 19.40
CA PRO A 37 7.15 -0.55 18.55
C PRO A 37 7.64 -1.98 18.76
N LEU A 38 7.92 -2.67 17.65
CA LEU A 38 8.39 -4.06 17.66
C LEU A 38 9.92 -4.11 17.79
N THR A 39 10.40 -4.96 18.67
CA THR A 39 11.83 -5.31 18.74
C THR A 39 12.13 -6.46 17.78
N ALA A 40 13.41 -6.72 17.49
CA ALA A 40 13.82 -7.88 16.70
C ALA A 40 13.31 -9.21 17.29
N GLN A 41 13.23 -9.30 18.62
CA GLN A 41 12.72 -10.50 19.29
C GLN A 41 11.21 -10.65 19.10
N THR A 42 10.42 -9.59 19.37
CA THR A 42 8.96 -9.64 19.23
C THR A 42 8.53 -9.81 17.77
N ALA A 43 9.22 -9.16 16.83
CA ALA A 43 8.99 -9.36 15.39
C ALA A 43 9.19 -10.83 14.96
N LYS A 44 10.29 -11.46 15.40
CA LYS A 44 10.54 -12.90 15.17
C LYS A 44 9.46 -13.80 15.75
N GLN A 45 9.00 -13.52 16.97
CA GLN A 45 7.97 -14.31 17.64
C GLN A 45 6.60 -14.16 16.95
N ILE A 46 6.25 -12.95 16.50
CA ILE A 46 5.04 -12.66 15.73
C ILE A 46 5.08 -13.37 14.38
N ALA A 47 6.20 -13.31 13.66
CA ALA A 47 6.38 -14.05 12.40
C ALA A 47 6.29 -15.57 12.60
N ALA A 48 6.88 -16.11 13.68
CA ALA A 48 6.81 -17.53 14.04
C ALA A 48 5.39 -17.97 14.40
N ALA A 49 4.55 -17.06 14.90
CA ALA A 49 3.11 -17.30 15.12
C ALA A 49 2.29 -17.30 13.81
N GLY A 50 2.92 -17.11 12.65
CA GLY A 50 2.29 -17.24 11.33
C GLY A 50 1.92 -15.93 10.65
N TYR A 51 2.15 -14.79 11.28
CA TYR A 51 1.87 -13.49 10.68
C TYR A 51 2.94 -13.11 9.66
N LYS A 52 2.49 -12.49 8.54
CA LYS A 52 3.33 -12.19 7.39
C LYS A 52 3.50 -10.69 7.11
N PHE A 53 2.73 -9.85 7.77
CA PHE A 53 2.90 -8.40 7.72
C PHE A 53 2.53 -7.74 9.04
N ALA A 54 3.11 -6.57 9.26
CA ALA A 54 2.82 -5.68 10.38
C ALA A 54 2.48 -4.28 9.86
N ALA A 55 1.27 -3.80 10.17
CA ALA A 55 0.95 -2.41 9.93
C ALA A 55 1.43 -1.55 11.08
N ARG A 56 2.20 -0.49 10.76
CA ARG A 56 2.89 0.35 11.72
C ARG A 56 2.71 1.83 11.42
N TYR A 57 2.77 2.64 12.47
CA TYR A 57 2.46 4.06 12.40
C TYR A 57 3.61 4.90 11.86
N LEU A 58 3.37 5.53 10.73
CA LEU A 58 4.26 6.50 10.08
C LEU A 58 3.90 7.91 10.59
N VAL A 59 4.38 8.28 11.75
CA VAL A 59 4.01 9.52 12.45
C VAL A 59 5.23 10.31 12.90
N PRO A 60 5.09 11.64 13.15
CA PRO A 60 6.18 12.50 13.60
C PRO A 60 6.88 12.03 14.89
N ALA A 61 8.13 12.47 15.07
CA ALA A 61 9.03 11.98 16.14
C ALA A 61 8.51 12.19 17.57
N ASN A 62 7.58 13.10 17.80
CA ASN A 62 6.95 13.30 19.11
C ASN A 62 5.98 12.19 19.52
N TYR A 63 5.58 11.31 18.58
CA TYR A 63 4.75 10.13 18.84
C TYR A 63 5.60 8.89 19.11
N THR A 64 6.60 8.98 19.99
CA THR A 64 7.61 7.93 20.23
C THR A 64 7.02 6.57 20.58
N TRP A 65 5.85 6.56 21.21
CA TRP A 65 5.17 5.34 21.67
C TRP A 65 4.54 4.50 20.56
N LYS A 66 4.36 5.07 19.36
CA LYS A 66 3.79 4.34 18.21
C LYS A 66 4.58 4.50 16.90
N ARG A 67 5.57 5.40 16.87
CA ARG A 67 6.31 5.73 15.65
C ARG A 67 7.13 4.54 15.14
N LEU A 68 6.95 4.21 13.87
CA LEU A 68 7.85 3.29 13.15
C LEU A 68 9.21 3.96 12.92
N THR A 69 10.29 3.25 13.23
CA THR A 69 11.66 3.68 12.95
C THR A 69 12.31 2.79 11.90
N ARG A 70 13.41 3.26 11.28
CA ARG A 70 14.18 2.44 10.32
C ARG A 70 14.67 1.13 10.94
N SER A 71 15.20 1.17 12.15
CA SER A 71 15.68 -0.03 12.84
C SER A 71 14.54 -1.04 13.15
N GLU A 72 13.35 -0.56 13.45
CA GLU A 72 12.17 -1.43 13.61
C GLU A 72 11.74 -2.03 12.26
N ALA A 73 11.74 -1.23 11.19
CA ALA A 73 11.43 -1.73 9.84
C ALA A 73 12.40 -2.84 9.42
N GLU A 74 13.69 -2.67 9.69
CA GLU A 74 14.71 -3.70 9.45
C GLU A 74 14.47 -4.96 10.29
N ALA A 75 14.07 -4.81 11.56
CA ALA A 75 13.75 -5.93 12.43
C ALA A 75 12.51 -6.71 11.93
N ILE A 76 11.46 -6.03 11.46
CA ILE A 76 10.26 -6.64 10.86
C ILE A 76 10.65 -7.39 9.58
N THR A 77 11.41 -6.77 8.71
CA THR A 77 11.90 -7.38 7.46
C THR A 77 12.77 -8.61 7.73
N ALA A 78 13.73 -8.50 8.65
CA ALA A 78 14.60 -9.61 9.04
C ALA A 78 13.83 -10.80 9.66
N ALA A 79 12.66 -10.56 10.21
CA ALA A 79 11.73 -11.58 10.67
C ALA A 79 10.93 -12.25 9.53
N GLY A 80 11.06 -11.79 8.28
CA GLY A 80 10.34 -12.30 7.11
C GLY A 80 8.93 -11.73 6.96
N MET A 81 8.64 -10.57 7.56
CA MET A 81 7.36 -9.89 7.45
C MET A 81 7.44 -8.65 6.54
N GLN A 82 6.33 -8.33 5.89
CA GLN A 82 6.12 -7.08 5.18
C GLN A 82 5.63 -5.98 6.13
N ILE A 83 5.74 -4.73 5.70
CA ILE A 83 5.32 -3.56 6.46
C ILE A 83 4.21 -2.84 5.70
N VAL A 84 3.15 -2.45 6.40
CA VAL A 84 2.12 -1.53 5.92
C VAL A 84 2.24 -0.24 6.72
N SER A 85 2.36 0.91 6.04
CA SER A 85 2.48 2.20 6.71
C SER A 85 1.11 2.86 6.87
N VAL A 86 0.79 3.31 8.10
CA VAL A 86 -0.42 4.07 8.39
C VAL A 86 -0.08 5.39 9.06
N TYR A 87 -0.67 6.49 8.59
CA TYR A 87 -0.56 7.81 9.20
C TYR A 87 -1.81 8.12 10.01
N GLU A 88 -1.60 8.39 11.28
CA GLU A 88 -2.67 8.79 12.21
C GLU A 88 -2.09 9.57 13.40
N THR A 89 -2.46 10.83 13.52
CA THR A 89 -2.12 11.68 14.69
C THR A 89 -3.29 11.83 15.65
N SER A 90 -4.52 11.81 15.13
CA SER A 90 -5.77 11.71 15.90
C SER A 90 -6.85 11.02 15.07
N ALA A 91 -7.77 10.35 15.73
CA ALA A 91 -8.80 9.51 15.13
C ALA A 91 -9.67 10.25 14.09
N ASP A 92 -10.05 11.49 14.36
CA ASP A 92 -10.93 12.31 13.55
C ASP A 92 -10.22 13.35 12.64
N ARG A 93 -8.92 13.22 12.50
CA ARG A 93 -8.08 14.12 11.71
C ARG A 93 -8.62 14.41 10.29
N PRO A 94 -9.19 13.41 9.56
CA PRO A 94 -9.74 13.62 8.22
C PRO A 94 -10.94 14.59 8.15
N LYS A 95 -11.61 14.91 9.26
CA LYS A 95 -12.64 15.96 9.29
C LYS A 95 -12.09 17.35 8.94
N GLY A 96 -10.78 17.55 9.08
CA GLY A 96 -10.10 18.80 8.72
C GLY A 96 -9.96 19.01 7.20
N GLY A 97 -10.43 18.07 6.38
CA GLY A 97 -10.47 18.18 4.93
C GLY A 97 -9.11 18.45 4.28
N ALA A 98 -9.12 19.18 3.17
CA ALA A 98 -7.92 19.41 2.36
C ALA A 98 -6.76 20.05 3.12
N SER A 99 -7.02 20.99 4.03
CA SER A 99 -5.95 21.65 4.81
C SER A 99 -5.22 20.65 5.70
N ALA A 100 -5.95 19.79 6.40
CA ALA A 100 -5.38 18.74 7.22
C ALA A 100 -4.65 17.70 6.35
N GLY A 101 -5.26 17.28 5.23
CA GLY A 101 -4.68 16.31 4.31
C GLY A 101 -3.33 16.77 3.72
N LYS A 102 -3.23 18.05 3.33
CA LYS A 102 -1.98 18.63 2.86
C LYS A 102 -0.88 18.57 3.93
N ALA A 103 -1.20 19.00 5.16
CA ALA A 103 -0.24 18.99 6.26
C ALA A 103 0.22 17.57 6.61
N ASP A 104 -0.71 16.63 6.67
CA ASP A 104 -0.45 15.25 7.04
C ASP A 104 0.26 14.47 5.93
N GLY A 105 -0.05 14.73 4.65
CA GLY A 105 0.68 14.18 3.51
C GLY A 105 2.14 14.60 3.50
N ALA A 106 2.41 15.90 3.70
CA ALA A 106 3.78 16.41 3.79
C ALA A 106 4.54 15.81 4.99
N ALA A 107 3.88 15.64 6.14
CA ALA A 107 4.47 15.00 7.31
C ALA A 107 4.75 13.51 7.06
N ALA A 108 3.81 12.79 6.46
CA ALA A 108 3.96 11.39 6.10
C ALA A 108 5.13 11.18 5.11
N LEU A 109 5.27 12.05 4.09
CA LEU A 109 6.40 12.01 3.15
C LEU A 109 7.74 12.16 3.88
N LYS A 110 7.82 13.12 4.82
CA LYS A 110 9.03 13.32 5.63
C LYS A 110 9.40 12.05 6.41
N GLU A 111 8.42 11.43 7.07
CA GLU A 111 8.65 10.22 7.85
C GLU A 111 9.00 9.02 6.95
N ALA A 112 8.32 8.85 5.81
CA ALA A 112 8.62 7.80 4.84
C ALA A 112 10.08 7.90 4.34
N ARG A 113 10.54 9.10 4.00
CA ARG A 113 11.94 9.35 3.61
C ARG A 113 12.90 9.08 4.77
N THR A 114 12.55 9.46 5.99
CA THR A 114 13.39 9.25 7.19
C THR A 114 13.66 7.76 7.44
N ILE A 115 12.67 6.90 7.20
CA ILE A 115 12.81 5.45 7.39
C ILE A 115 13.18 4.72 6.10
N ALA A 116 13.43 5.44 5.00
CA ALA A 116 13.70 4.91 3.68
C ALA A 116 12.63 3.91 3.20
N GLN A 117 11.33 4.26 3.40
CA GLN A 117 10.23 3.55 2.77
C GLN A 117 10.33 3.72 1.25
N PRO A 118 10.33 2.65 0.44
CA PRO A 118 10.53 2.76 -1.01
C PRO A 118 9.31 3.39 -1.71
N PRO A 119 9.53 4.21 -2.76
CA PRO A 119 8.49 4.59 -3.70
C PRO A 119 7.81 3.35 -4.30
N GLY A 120 6.54 3.51 -4.73
CA GLY A 120 5.73 2.39 -5.21
C GLY A 120 4.92 1.70 -4.10
N SER A 121 5.34 1.83 -2.83
CA SER A 121 4.56 1.36 -1.69
C SER A 121 3.42 2.30 -1.33
N ALA A 122 2.48 1.86 -0.48
CA ALA A 122 1.33 2.66 -0.05
C ALA A 122 1.50 3.24 1.36
N ILE A 123 0.82 4.38 1.59
CA ILE A 123 0.63 4.98 2.90
C ILE A 123 -0.88 5.13 3.12
N TYR A 124 -1.39 4.53 4.19
CA TYR A 124 -2.79 4.60 4.59
C TYR A 124 -3.01 5.78 5.53
N PHE A 125 -4.14 6.45 5.39
CA PHE A 125 -4.58 7.51 6.30
C PHE A 125 -5.81 7.04 7.06
N ALA A 126 -5.78 7.17 8.40
CA ALA A 126 -6.79 6.60 9.25
C ALA A 126 -8.01 7.53 9.40
N VAL A 127 -9.19 6.94 9.20
CA VAL A 127 -10.50 7.44 9.61
C VAL A 127 -10.96 6.55 10.76
N ASP A 128 -10.45 6.83 11.97
CA ASP A 128 -10.60 5.94 13.12
C ASP A 128 -11.77 6.36 14.03
N TYR A 129 -12.93 6.59 13.40
CA TYR A 129 -14.18 6.94 14.07
C TYR A 129 -15.38 6.48 13.23
N ASP A 130 -16.58 6.46 13.81
CA ASP A 130 -17.84 6.15 13.11
C ASP A 130 -18.24 7.32 12.20
N ALA A 131 -17.59 7.41 11.01
CA ALA A 131 -17.79 8.47 10.04
C ALA A 131 -19.22 8.41 9.46
N GLN A 132 -19.89 9.56 9.46
CA GLN A 132 -21.22 9.71 8.94
C GLN A 132 -21.21 10.26 7.50
N PRO A 133 -22.30 10.16 6.73
CA PRO A 133 -22.36 10.69 5.36
C PRO A 133 -21.98 12.17 5.22
N SER A 134 -22.20 12.97 6.27
CA SER A 134 -21.78 14.38 6.34
C SER A 134 -20.26 14.57 6.33
N ASP A 135 -19.48 13.56 6.73
CA ASP A 135 -18.04 13.64 6.82
C ASP A 135 -17.35 13.27 5.49
N TYR A 136 -18.02 12.57 4.57
CA TYR A 136 -17.39 11.98 3.39
C TYR A 136 -16.74 12.99 2.45
N ASN A 137 -17.31 14.19 2.31
CA ASN A 137 -16.68 15.24 1.51
C ASN A 137 -15.36 15.73 2.11
N ALA A 138 -15.30 15.85 3.42
CA ALA A 138 -14.07 16.23 4.12
C ALA A 138 -13.01 15.12 4.02
N ILE A 139 -13.41 13.84 4.19
CA ILE A 139 -12.52 12.68 4.07
C ILE A 139 -11.95 12.59 2.66
N GLU A 140 -12.77 12.73 1.62
CA GLU A 140 -12.31 12.72 0.23
C GLU A 140 -11.30 13.86 -0.04
N ALA A 141 -11.64 15.08 0.40
CA ALA A 141 -10.76 16.23 0.24
C ALA A 141 -9.44 16.05 0.99
N TYR A 142 -9.46 15.45 2.18
CA TYR A 142 -8.30 15.09 2.96
C TYR A 142 -7.38 14.11 2.20
N LEU A 143 -7.92 12.99 1.71
CA LEU A 143 -7.16 11.96 1.01
C LEU A 143 -6.54 12.49 -0.29
N LYS A 144 -7.31 13.26 -1.08
CA LYS A 144 -6.80 13.88 -2.32
C LYS A 144 -5.70 14.90 -2.06
N ALA A 145 -5.82 15.70 -1.01
CA ALA A 145 -4.79 16.66 -0.63
C ALA A 145 -3.53 15.97 -0.08
N ALA A 146 -3.67 14.90 0.70
CA ALA A 146 -2.54 14.09 1.14
C ALA A 146 -1.82 13.43 -0.05
N ALA A 147 -2.57 12.91 -1.03
CA ALA A 147 -2.02 12.32 -2.24
C ALA A 147 -1.12 13.30 -3.03
N ALA A 148 -1.52 14.56 -3.12
CA ALA A 148 -0.75 15.59 -3.82
C ALA A 148 0.63 15.86 -3.19
N GLU A 149 0.80 15.59 -1.89
CA GLU A 149 2.07 15.75 -1.18
C GLU A 149 2.97 14.49 -1.20
N LEU A 150 2.49 13.38 -1.78
CA LEU A 150 3.14 12.06 -1.72
C LEU A 150 3.51 11.51 -3.10
N PRO A 151 4.34 12.23 -3.89
CA PRO A 151 4.74 11.75 -5.21
C PRO A 151 5.48 10.40 -5.10
N GLY A 152 5.03 9.44 -5.91
CA GLY A 152 5.62 8.11 -5.95
C GLY A 152 5.06 7.11 -4.93
N TYR A 153 4.14 7.51 -4.05
CA TYR A 153 3.48 6.61 -3.09
C TYR A 153 2.01 6.38 -3.44
N GLY A 154 1.53 5.15 -3.21
CA GLY A 154 0.11 4.85 -3.23
C GLY A 154 -0.60 5.45 -2.02
N ILE A 155 -1.86 5.88 -2.21
CA ILE A 155 -2.68 6.39 -1.10
C ILE A 155 -3.71 5.36 -0.73
N GLY A 156 -3.78 5.06 0.58
CA GLY A 156 -4.79 4.21 1.17
C GLY A 156 -5.64 4.92 2.20
N VAL A 157 -6.78 4.32 2.52
CA VAL A 157 -7.65 4.73 3.62
C VAL A 157 -7.89 3.55 4.56
N TYR A 158 -7.76 3.78 5.87
CA TYR A 158 -8.27 2.89 6.91
C TYR A 158 -9.58 3.44 7.43
N GLY A 159 -10.60 2.59 7.60
CA GLY A 159 -11.88 3.01 8.15
C GLY A 159 -12.95 1.93 8.13
N SER A 160 -14.19 2.31 8.48
CA SER A 160 -15.35 1.43 8.47
C SER A 160 -15.73 0.97 7.05
N TYR A 161 -16.56 -0.06 6.96
CA TYR A 161 -17.16 -0.51 5.68
C TYR A 161 -17.72 0.67 4.86
N ALA A 162 -18.47 1.56 5.49
CA ALA A 162 -19.09 2.70 4.81
C ALA A 162 -18.06 3.69 4.24
N VAL A 163 -16.95 3.90 4.96
CA VAL A 163 -15.82 4.71 4.48
C VAL A 163 -15.16 4.06 3.28
N ILE A 164 -14.89 2.75 3.34
CA ILE A 164 -14.25 2.02 2.24
C ILE A 164 -15.11 2.10 0.98
N GLU A 165 -16.39 1.76 1.07
CA GLU A 165 -17.31 1.78 -0.07
C GLU A 165 -17.44 3.18 -0.68
N GLU A 166 -17.60 4.21 0.14
CA GLU A 166 -17.79 5.56 -0.37
C GLU A 166 -16.49 6.14 -0.95
N MET A 167 -15.33 5.90 -0.33
CA MET A 167 -14.04 6.38 -0.88
C MET A 167 -13.65 5.63 -2.14
N HIS A 168 -13.95 4.35 -2.25
CA HIS A 168 -13.81 3.58 -3.49
C HIS A 168 -14.70 4.15 -4.61
N LYS A 169 -15.98 4.34 -4.35
CA LYS A 169 -16.94 4.91 -5.31
C LYS A 169 -16.52 6.29 -5.83
N ARG A 170 -15.90 7.13 -4.98
CA ARG A 170 -15.42 8.47 -5.31
C ARG A 170 -14.04 8.46 -6.00
N GLY A 171 -13.36 7.33 -6.06
CA GLY A 171 -11.97 7.26 -6.56
C GLY A 171 -11.01 8.11 -5.74
N ALA A 172 -11.24 8.20 -4.42
CA ALA A 172 -10.46 9.07 -3.53
C ALA A 172 -9.06 8.53 -3.25
N CYS A 173 -8.88 7.20 -3.28
CA CYS A 173 -7.61 6.51 -3.12
C CYS A 173 -7.65 5.15 -3.84
N LYS A 174 -6.54 4.38 -3.77
CA LYS A 174 -6.41 3.09 -4.46
C LYS A 174 -6.27 1.89 -3.52
N HIS A 175 -5.95 2.11 -2.24
CA HIS A 175 -5.76 1.05 -1.27
C HIS A 175 -6.76 1.21 -0.13
N PHE A 176 -7.32 0.10 0.34
CA PHE A 176 -8.43 0.09 1.28
C PHE A 176 -8.17 -0.89 2.41
N TRP A 177 -8.14 -0.38 3.64
CA TRP A 177 -7.98 -1.18 4.85
C TRP A 177 -9.22 -1.00 5.72
N GLN A 178 -10.09 -2.00 5.71
CA GLN A 178 -11.33 -1.96 6.47
C GLN A 178 -11.12 -2.45 7.90
N THR A 179 -11.68 -1.73 8.88
CA THR A 179 -11.88 -2.26 10.23
C THR A 179 -13.27 -2.88 10.38
N TYR A 180 -13.39 -3.91 11.25
CA TYR A 180 -14.69 -4.45 11.62
C TYR A 180 -15.51 -3.49 12.50
N ALA A 181 -14.82 -2.59 13.21
CA ALA A 181 -15.46 -1.55 14.01
C ALA A 181 -16.34 -0.66 13.12
N TRP A 182 -17.51 -0.29 13.63
CA TRP A 182 -18.53 0.52 12.91
C TRP A 182 -19.01 -0.05 11.57
N SER A 183 -18.57 -1.24 11.19
CA SER A 183 -18.89 -1.89 9.91
C SER A 183 -20.18 -2.72 9.96
N ARG A 184 -20.82 -2.86 11.14
CA ARG A 184 -22.11 -3.56 11.33
C ARG A 184 -22.13 -4.97 10.76
N GLY A 185 -21.00 -5.66 10.83
CA GLY A 185 -20.83 -7.03 10.31
C GLY A 185 -20.64 -7.13 8.80
N ASN A 186 -20.57 -6.00 8.07
CA ASN A 186 -20.31 -6.00 6.64
C ASN A 186 -18.80 -6.06 6.37
N GLU A 187 -18.44 -6.73 5.28
CA GLU A 187 -17.07 -6.81 4.77
C GLU A 187 -17.07 -6.41 3.29
N SER A 188 -16.23 -5.44 2.92
CA SER A 188 -16.12 -4.90 1.58
C SER A 188 -15.28 -5.80 0.69
N SER A 189 -15.79 -6.11 -0.49
CA SER A 189 -14.99 -6.76 -1.54
C SER A 189 -13.91 -5.86 -2.14
N ASN A 190 -13.93 -4.57 -1.84
CA ASN A 190 -12.93 -3.60 -2.27
C ASN A 190 -11.75 -3.51 -1.29
N ALA A 191 -11.85 -4.13 -0.09
CA ALA A 191 -10.79 -4.08 0.91
C ALA A 191 -9.57 -4.89 0.47
N ASN A 192 -8.39 -4.28 0.55
CA ASN A 192 -7.10 -4.96 0.43
C ASN A 192 -6.70 -5.62 1.75
N ILE A 193 -7.05 -4.99 2.86
CA ILE A 193 -6.80 -5.47 4.22
C ILE A 193 -8.10 -5.38 5.03
N TYR A 194 -8.35 -6.37 5.87
CA TYR A 194 -9.45 -6.38 6.83
C TYR A 194 -8.94 -6.64 8.24
N GLN A 195 -9.11 -5.65 9.12
CA GLN A 195 -8.89 -5.79 10.56
C GLN A 195 -10.14 -6.42 11.18
N TYR A 196 -10.02 -7.65 11.63
CA TYR A 196 -11.17 -8.45 12.06
C TYR A 196 -11.26 -8.66 13.56
N LYS A 197 -10.22 -8.32 14.32
CA LYS A 197 -10.19 -8.50 15.77
C LYS A 197 -9.18 -7.58 16.43
N ASN A 198 -9.60 -6.90 17.49
CA ASN A 198 -8.74 -6.02 18.28
C ASN A 198 -8.32 -6.70 19.60
N GLY A 199 -7.26 -6.17 20.21
CA GLY A 199 -6.85 -6.46 21.58
C GLY A 199 -6.36 -7.89 21.81
N THR A 200 -5.70 -8.49 20.82
CA THR A 200 -5.05 -9.79 20.96
C THR A 200 -3.62 -9.62 21.49
N SER A 201 -3.16 -10.52 22.35
CA SER A 201 -1.77 -10.54 22.82
C SER A 201 -0.97 -11.62 22.12
N VAL A 202 0.10 -11.23 21.42
CA VAL A 202 1.06 -12.16 20.82
C VAL A 202 2.46 -11.70 21.21
N ALA A 203 3.29 -12.60 21.69
CA ALA A 203 4.66 -12.29 22.14
C ALA A 203 4.73 -11.18 23.22
N GLY A 204 3.66 -11.04 24.03
CA GLY A 204 3.56 -9.97 25.04
C GLY A 204 3.22 -8.59 24.47
N VAL A 205 2.98 -8.48 23.16
CA VAL A 205 2.54 -7.26 22.50
C VAL A 205 1.02 -7.28 22.35
N SER A 206 0.36 -6.18 22.74
CA SER A 206 -1.06 -5.95 22.40
C SER A 206 -1.15 -5.50 20.97
N LEU A 207 -1.93 -6.21 20.16
CA LEU A 207 -2.04 -5.99 18.73
C LEU A 207 -3.42 -6.38 18.22
N ASP A 208 -3.73 -5.91 17.02
CA ASP A 208 -4.96 -6.19 16.31
C ASP A 208 -4.68 -7.13 15.13
N LEU A 209 -5.65 -8.00 14.82
CA LEU A 209 -5.49 -9.03 13.82
C LEU A 209 -6.08 -8.61 12.49
N ASN A 210 -5.29 -8.85 11.43
CA ASN A 210 -5.62 -8.49 10.07
C ASN A 210 -5.50 -9.68 9.13
N ARG A 211 -6.26 -9.63 8.04
CA ARG A 211 -6.06 -10.47 6.86
C ARG A 211 -5.96 -9.61 5.62
N SER A 212 -5.07 -9.97 4.73
CA SER A 212 -4.86 -9.35 3.45
C SER A 212 -5.47 -10.17 2.34
N PHE A 213 -5.99 -9.50 1.32
CA PHE A 213 -6.56 -10.08 0.10
C PHE A 213 -5.71 -9.77 -1.15
N GLY A 214 -4.60 -9.05 -1.00
CA GLY A 214 -3.72 -8.62 -2.07
C GLY A 214 -3.84 -7.13 -2.41
N GLY A 215 -2.78 -6.60 -3.04
CA GLY A 215 -2.75 -5.21 -3.48
C GLY A 215 -2.62 -4.18 -2.36
N GLU A 216 -2.07 -4.56 -1.20
CA GLU A 216 -1.93 -3.73 0.00
C GLU A 216 -0.96 -2.58 -0.18
N GLY A 217 -0.02 -2.70 -1.12
CA GLY A 217 1.06 -1.75 -1.27
C GLY A 217 2.06 -1.80 -0.11
N TRP A 218 2.25 -2.97 0.50
CA TRP A 218 3.24 -3.19 1.55
C TRP A 218 4.68 -3.06 1.03
N TRP A 219 5.63 -3.02 1.94
CA TRP A 219 7.05 -2.87 1.64
C TRP A 219 7.91 -3.61 2.69
N ASN A 220 9.18 -3.69 2.42
CA ASN A 220 10.19 -4.17 3.35
C ASN A 220 11.51 -3.40 3.15
N THR A 221 12.50 -3.65 3.98
CA THR A 221 13.78 -2.96 3.91
C THR A 221 14.84 -3.73 3.11
N ASN A 222 14.50 -4.90 2.58
CA ASN A 222 15.37 -5.51 1.59
C ASN A 222 15.46 -4.50 0.45
N GLU A 223 16.67 -4.13 0.09
CA GLU A 223 16.86 -3.51 -1.20
C GLU A 223 16.27 -4.54 -2.18
N GLU A 224 15.08 -4.26 -2.74
CA GLU A 224 14.87 -4.82 -4.04
C GLU A 224 16.11 -4.31 -4.79
N GLU A 225 16.88 -5.22 -5.35
CA GLU A 225 17.63 -4.92 -6.55
C GLU A 225 16.55 -4.58 -7.61
N GLY A 226 15.86 -3.47 -7.37
CA GLY A 226 15.17 -2.75 -8.39
C GLY A 226 16.30 -2.39 -9.32
N GLU A 227 16.44 -3.14 -10.40
CA GLU A 227 17.11 -2.66 -11.58
C GLU A 227 16.68 -1.21 -11.68
N ILE A 228 17.59 -0.28 -11.34
CA ILE A 228 17.41 1.13 -11.68
C ILE A 228 17.45 1.13 -13.21
N THR A 229 16.32 0.77 -13.80
CA THR A 229 16.14 0.78 -15.24
C THR A 229 16.02 2.25 -15.62
N MET A 230 17.15 2.82 -15.92
CA MET A 230 17.20 4.10 -16.63
C MET A 230 16.43 3.92 -17.93
N SER A 231 15.47 4.82 -18.22
CA SER A 231 14.77 4.76 -19.49
C SER A 231 15.81 4.85 -20.64
N LYS A 232 15.59 4.10 -21.73
CA LYS A 232 16.46 4.19 -22.90
C LYS A 232 16.64 5.62 -23.36
N GLU A 233 15.56 6.41 -23.32
CA GLU A 233 15.57 7.81 -23.74
C GLU A 233 16.48 8.68 -22.85
N ASP A 234 16.43 8.51 -21.54
CA ASP A 234 17.28 9.26 -20.61
C ASP A 234 18.73 8.79 -20.68
N ALA A 235 18.96 7.48 -20.86
CA ALA A 235 20.29 6.94 -21.10
C ALA A 235 20.93 7.53 -22.36
N GLU A 236 20.19 7.61 -23.46
CA GLU A 236 20.66 8.20 -24.71
C GLU A 236 21.00 9.70 -24.56
N LYS A 237 20.20 10.46 -23.78
CA LYS A 237 20.50 11.85 -23.44
C LYS A 237 21.83 11.97 -22.66
N ILE A 238 21.99 11.14 -21.62
CA ILE A 238 23.23 11.15 -20.81
C ILE A 238 24.44 10.75 -21.66
N ILE A 239 24.31 9.73 -22.51
CA ILE A 239 25.39 9.31 -23.41
C ILE A 239 25.78 10.45 -24.36
N LYS A 240 24.83 11.23 -24.87
CA LYS A 240 25.14 12.44 -25.70
C LYS A 240 25.94 13.46 -24.92
N PHE A 241 25.61 13.74 -23.64
CA PHE A 241 26.41 14.64 -22.80
C PHE A 241 27.82 14.11 -22.57
N LEU A 242 27.94 12.82 -22.25
CA LEU A 242 29.26 12.17 -22.07
C LEU A 242 30.09 12.19 -23.36
N SER A 243 29.45 12.00 -24.54
CA SER A 243 30.11 12.08 -25.83
C SER A 243 30.61 13.49 -26.09
N ALA A 244 29.84 14.54 -25.80
CA ALA A 244 30.28 15.92 -25.93
C ALA A 244 31.50 16.22 -25.03
N GLY A 245 31.49 15.70 -23.79
CA GLY A 245 32.64 15.76 -22.88
C GLY A 245 33.88 15.06 -23.44
N TRP A 246 33.72 13.89 -24.04
CA TRP A 246 34.77 13.14 -24.68
C TRP A 246 35.44 13.93 -25.82
N TYR A 247 34.64 14.57 -26.69
CA TYR A 247 35.18 15.43 -27.77
C TYR A 247 35.88 16.66 -27.24
N ALA A 248 35.46 17.21 -26.11
CA ALA A 248 36.09 18.40 -25.51
C ALA A 248 37.34 18.06 -24.68
N ALA A 249 37.52 16.80 -24.28
CA ALA A 249 38.66 16.38 -23.47
C ALA A 249 39.99 16.44 -24.23
N VAL A 250 40.99 17.01 -23.61
CA VAL A 250 42.31 17.23 -24.21
C VAL A 250 43.29 16.09 -23.91
N ASP A 251 43.04 15.31 -22.83
CA ASP A 251 43.90 14.21 -22.42
C ASP A 251 43.21 12.85 -22.57
N GLN A 252 44.00 11.78 -22.72
CA GLN A 252 43.51 10.45 -22.96
C GLN A 252 42.78 9.86 -21.72
N ALA A 253 43.23 10.20 -20.50
CA ALA A 253 42.63 9.66 -19.27
C ALA A 253 41.19 10.17 -19.12
N SER A 254 40.92 11.45 -19.40
CA SER A 254 39.57 12.02 -19.44
C SER A 254 38.69 11.35 -20.50
N LYS A 255 39.23 11.10 -21.70
CA LYS A 255 38.50 10.38 -22.76
C LYS A 255 38.12 8.95 -22.35
N ASP A 256 39.02 8.24 -21.72
CA ASP A 256 38.80 6.89 -21.26
C ASP A 256 37.70 6.85 -20.16
N GLU A 257 37.69 7.85 -19.26
CA GLU A 257 36.67 7.97 -18.23
C GLU A 257 35.28 8.29 -18.80
N PHE A 258 35.16 9.18 -19.77
CA PHE A 258 33.90 9.44 -20.48
C PHE A 258 33.36 8.18 -21.16
N ASN A 259 34.22 7.41 -21.82
CA ASN A 259 33.84 6.14 -22.43
C ASN A 259 33.39 5.10 -21.37
N ARG A 260 34.10 4.98 -20.26
CA ARG A 260 33.74 4.09 -19.16
C ARG A 260 32.34 4.43 -18.63
N LEU A 261 32.09 5.71 -18.33
CA LEU A 261 30.79 6.20 -17.84
C LEU A 261 29.66 5.94 -18.84
N ALA A 262 29.90 6.21 -20.13
CA ALA A 262 28.92 5.97 -21.17
C ALA A 262 28.55 4.48 -21.29
N ASN A 263 29.54 3.59 -21.10
CA ASN A 263 29.30 2.14 -21.10
C ASN A 263 28.52 1.68 -19.88
N GLU A 264 28.78 2.24 -18.68
CA GLU A 264 27.96 1.93 -17.49
C GLU A 264 26.50 2.40 -17.69
N VAL A 265 26.27 3.58 -18.27
CA VAL A 265 24.92 4.07 -18.62
C VAL A 265 24.25 3.11 -19.64
N ARG A 266 24.96 2.63 -20.66
CA ARG A 266 24.42 1.65 -21.62
C ARG A 266 23.99 0.37 -20.92
N LYS A 267 24.86 -0.19 -20.06
CA LYS A 267 24.54 -1.40 -19.29
C LYS A 267 23.30 -1.21 -18.42
N ALA A 268 23.23 -0.12 -17.67
CA ALA A 268 22.08 0.20 -16.82
C ALA A 268 20.76 0.34 -17.58
N ALA A 269 20.80 0.72 -18.85
CA ALA A 269 19.62 0.90 -19.70
C ALA A 269 19.36 -0.29 -20.65
N GLY A 270 20.12 -1.39 -20.57
CA GLY A 270 20.00 -2.51 -21.51
C GLY A 270 20.30 -2.14 -22.97
N ILE A 271 21.16 -1.14 -23.19
CA ILE A 271 21.63 -0.73 -24.52
C ILE A 271 22.96 -1.49 -24.81
N PRO A 272 23.14 -2.09 -25.99
CA PRO A 272 24.41 -2.73 -26.36
C PRO A 272 25.61 -1.77 -26.23
N VAL A 273 26.73 -2.27 -25.70
CA VAL A 273 27.99 -1.54 -25.53
C VAL A 273 28.81 -1.61 -26.81
#